data_7b2672873b9a0527e64a1be88eeceadd
#
_entry.id   7b2672873b9a0527e64a1be88eeceadd
#
_cell.length_a   1.000
_cell.length_b   1.000
_cell.length_c   1.000
_cell.angle_alpha   90.00
_cell.angle_beta   90.00
_cell.angle_gamma   90.00
#
_symmetry.space_group_name_H-M   'P 1'
#
loop_
_entity.id
_entity.type
_entity.pdbx_description
1 polymer ?
#
loop_
_entity_poly.entity_id
_entity_poly.type
_entity_poly.pdbx_seq_one_letter_code
_entity_poly.pdbx_strand_id
1 'polypeptide(L)'
;MAKTIGIDLGTTNSCMAVLEGGEPTVIPNAEGGRTTPSVVAFTKDGQRLVGAPARRQQVTNPTNTIFSIKRFMGRKFDEVTEEMTIVPYEVVKGPN
;
A
#
# COMPACT_ATOMS: atom_id res chain seq x y z
N MET A 1 -3.87 -20.96 -16.83
CA MET A 1 -4.85 -19.97 -17.29
C MET A 1 -4.66 -18.65 -16.56
N ALA A 2 -4.80 -17.58 -17.29
CA ALA A 2 -4.73 -16.26 -16.70
C ALA A 2 -6.01 -15.95 -15.91
N LYS A 3 -5.86 -15.32 -14.77
CA LYS A 3 -6.99 -14.87 -13.96
C LYS A 3 -6.98 -13.35 -13.89
N THR A 4 -8.17 -12.78 -13.80
CA THR A 4 -8.33 -11.34 -13.65
C THR A 4 -8.50 -11.02 -12.18
N ILE A 5 -7.68 -10.10 -11.68
CA ILE A 5 -7.72 -9.66 -10.28
C ILE A 5 -8.10 -8.19 -10.26
N GLY A 6 -9.07 -7.84 -9.42
CA GLY A 6 -9.41 -6.47 -9.14
C GLY A 6 -8.81 -6.02 -7.82
N ILE A 7 -8.24 -4.83 -7.80
CA ILE A 7 -7.66 -4.27 -6.60
C ILE A 7 -8.31 -2.91 -6.32
N ASP A 8 -8.85 -2.77 -5.11
CA ASP A 8 -9.37 -1.50 -4.64
C ASP A 8 -8.34 -0.92 -3.67
N LEU A 9 -7.58 0.05 -4.16
CA LEU A 9 -6.54 0.70 -3.36
C LEU A 9 -7.18 1.84 -2.56
N GLY A 10 -7.38 1.58 -1.27
CA GLY A 10 -7.86 2.62 -0.35
C GLY A 10 -6.70 3.34 0.31
N THR A 11 -6.98 4.50 0.89
CA THR A 11 -5.96 5.29 1.60
C THR A 11 -5.44 4.52 2.81
N THR A 12 -6.33 3.86 3.53
CA THR A 12 -6.01 3.13 4.76
C THR A 12 -5.93 1.64 4.53
N ASN A 13 -6.87 1.08 3.77
CA ASN A 13 -6.96 -0.36 3.53
C ASN A 13 -7.21 -0.64 2.06
N SER A 14 -6.67 -1.74 1.58
CA SER A 14 -6.87 -2.23 0.23
C SER A 14 -7.61 -3.55 0.26
N CYS A 15 -8.27 -3.88 -0.85
CA CYS A 15 -9.00 -5.13 -0.99
C CYS A 15 -8.73 -5.71 -2.37
N MET A 16 -8.57 -7.03 -2.44
CA MET A 16 -8.36 -7.73 -3.72
C MET A 16 -9.45 -8.76 -3.92
N ALA A 17 -9.86 -8.92 -5.17
CA ALA A 17 -10.85 -9.93 -5.52
C ALA A 17 -10.47 -10.61 -6.83
N VAL A 18 -10.86 -11.86 -6.96
CA VAL A 18 -10.68 -12.64 -8.17
C VAL A 18 -12.04 -13.03 -8.70
N LEU A 19 -12.16 -13.12 -10.02
CA LEU A 19 -13.41 -13.56 -10.64
C LEU A 19 -13.41 -15.08 -10.70
N GLU A 20 -14.33 -15.69 -9.97
CA GLU A 20 -14.50 -17.14 -9.95
C GLU A 20 -15.95 -17.48 -10.30
N GLY A 21 -16.12 -18.35 -11.32
CA GLY A 21 -17.44 -18.79 -11.74
C GLY A 21 -18.37 -17.63 -12.13
N GLY A 22 -17.81 -16.55 -12.66
CA GLY A 22 -18.57 -15.37 -13.05
C GLY A 22 -18.87 -14.41 -11.91
N GLU A 23 -18.41 -14.69 -10.70
CA GLU A 23 -18.65 -13.82 -9.56
C GLU A 23 -17.34 -13.39 -8.90
N PRO A 24 -17.25 -12.11 -8.46
CA PRO A 24 -16.07 -11.65 -7.74
C PRO A 24 -16.01 -12.25 -6.34
N THR A 25 -14.85 -12.77 -5.97
CA THR A 25 -14.60 -13.35 -4.66
C THR A 25 -13.41 -12.65 -4.04
N VAL A 26 -13.58 -12.11 -2.84
CA VAL A 26 -12.52 -11.43 -2.12
C VAL A 26 -11.43 -12.43 -1.73
N ILE A 27 -10.18 -12.08 -2.01
CA ILE A 27 -9.03 -12.91 -1.69
C ILE A 27 -8.58 -12.57 -0.26
N PRO A 28 -8.58 -13.53 0.68
CA PRO A 28 -8.04 -13.25 2.01
C PRO A 28 -6.52 -13.07 1.96
N ASN A 29 -6.01 -12.21 2.82
CA ASN A 29 -4.57 -11.99 2.89
C ASN A 29 -3.89 -13.11 3.70
N ALA A 30 -2.56 -13.00 3.87
CA ALA A 30 -1.78 -14.02 4.57
C ALA A 30 -2.21 -14.21 6.03
N GLU A 31 -2.87 -13.23 6.61
CA GLU A 31 -3.35 -13.29 7.99
C GLU A 31 -4.83 -13.65 8.09
N GLY A 32 -5.46 -13.99 6.98
CA GLY A 32 -6.84 -14.40 6.92
C GLY A 32 -7.86 -13.26 6.84
N GLY A 33 -7.40 -12.01 6.81
CA GLY A 33 -8.29 -10.87 6.69
C GLY A 33 -8.71 -10.61 5.25
N ARG A 34 -9.84 -9.96 5.07
CA ARG A 34 -10.36 -9.62 3.74
C ARG A 34 -9.90 -8.27 3.25
N THR A 35 -9.37 -7.45 4.14
CA THR A 35 -8.75 -6.17 3.79
C THR A 35 -7.31 -6.19 4.26
N THR A 36 -6.46 -5.49 3.52
CA THR A 36 -5.03 -5.40 3.79
C THR A 36 -4.69 -3.94 4.03
N PRO A 37 -4.06 -3.60 5.16
CA PRO A 37 -3.61 -2.22 5.35
C PRO A 37 -2.74 -1.77 4.18
N SER A 38 -2.99 -0.56 3.67
CA SER A 38 -2.26 0.00 2.54
C SER A 38 -0.91 0.54 3.01
N VAL A 39 -0.08 -0.37 3.51
CA VAL A 39 1.22 -0.05 4.11
C VAL A 39 2.25 -1.02 3.57
N VAL A 40 3.40 -0.50 3.15
CA VAL A 40 4.54 -1.29 2.68
C VAL A 40 5.78 -0.79 3.40
N ALA A 41 6.58 -1.71 3.93
CA ALA A 41 7.79 -1.35 4.65
C ALA A 41 9.00 -2.12 4.11
N PHE A 42 10.15 -1.48 4.20
CA PHE A 42 11.43 -2.08 3.82
C PHE A 42 12.29 -2.14 5.06
N THR A 43 12.70 -3.34 5.45
CA THR A 43 13.51 -3.53 6.65
C THR A 43 14.99 -3.36 6.33
N LYS A 44 15.83 -3.27 7.39
CA LYS A 44 17.28 -3.10 7.23
C LYS A 44 17.94 -4.31 6.59
N ASP A 45 17.38 -5.49 6.79
CA ASP A 45 17.90 -6.73 6.21
C ASP A 45 17.34 -7.04 4.81
N GLY A 46 16.68 -6.06 4.21
CA GLY A 46 16.25 -6.16 2.82
C GLY A 46 14.91 -6.84 2.61
N GLN A 47 14.15 -7.09 3.66
CA GLN A 47 12.81 -7.66 3.53
C GLN A 47 11.79 -6.59 3.16
N ARG A 48 10.78 -7.01 2.40
CA ARG A 48 9.64 -6.16 2.07
C ARG A 48 8.42 -6.70 2.81
N LEU A 49 7.83 -5.86 3.65
CA LEU A 49 6.63 -6.21 4.39
C LEU A 49 5.43 -5.49 3.78
N VAL A 50 4.29 -6.17 3.72
CA VAL A 50 3.06 -5.61 3.16
C VAL A 50 1.91 -5.87 4.12
N GLY A 51 1.09 -4.86 4.34
CA GLY A 51 -0.12 -4.98 5.15
C GLY A 51 0.14 -4.89 6.63
N ALA A 52 -0.49 -5.77 7.41
CA ALA A 52 -0.42 -5.71 8.87
C ALA A 52 1.00 -5.83 9.43
N PRO A 53 1.88 -6.70 8.92
CA PRO A 53 3.29 -6.72 9.38
C PRO A 53 3.99 -5.39 9.19
N ALA A 54 3.75 -4.72 8.04
CA ALA A 54 4.33 -3.41 7.78
C ALA A 54 3.78 -2.37 8.75
N ARG A 55 2.49 -2.41 8.97
CA ARG A 55 1.81 -1.46 9.87
C ARG A 55 2.29 -1.62 11.31
N ARG A 56 2.52 -2.84 11.77
CA ARG A 56 2.95 -3.11 13.15
C ARG A 56 4.32 -2.52 13.47
N GLN A 57 5.22 -2.41 12.50
CA GLN A 57 6.56 -1.87 12.73
C GLN A 57 6.69 -0.40 12.31
N GLN A 58 5.58 0.27 11.99
CA GLN A 58 5.58 1.66 11.53
C GLN A 58 6.22 2.61 12.55
N VAL A 59 5.98 2.39 13.83
CA VAL A 59 6.53 3.23 14.91
C VAL A 59 8.04 3.10 15.02
N THR A 60 8.57 1.89 14.80
CA THR A 60 10.01 1.62 14.93
C THR A 60 10.79 1.86 13.64
N ASN A 61 10.10 1.97 12.50
CA ASN A 61 10.75 2.14 11.19
C ASN A 61 9.97 3.15 10.33
N PRO A 62 9.77 4.39 10.82
CA PRO A 62 8.88 5.32 10.12
C PRO A 62 9.41 5.81 8.77
N THR A 63 10.73 5.94 8.62
CA THR A 63 11.29 6.49 7.38
C THR A 63 11.21 5.52 6.19
N ASN A 64 11.09 4.22 6.46
CA ASN A 64 11.00 3.20 5.41
C ASN A 64 9.66 2.46 5.42
N THR A 65 8.66 3.04 6.05
CA THR A 65 7.29 2.52 6.05
C THR A 65 6.41 3.47 5.28
N ILE A 66 5.90 3.00 4.14
CA ILE A 66 5.12 3.84 3.21
C ILE A 66 3.64 3.56 3.44
N PHE A 67 2.90 4.62 3.72
CA PHE A 67 1.44 4.55 3.94
C PHE A 67 0.78 5.77 3.33
N SER A 68 -0.54 5.73 3.19
CA SER A 68 -1.34 6.80 2.60
C SER A 68 -0.87 7.18 1.19
N ILE A 69 -0.35 6.21 0.45
CA ILE A 69 0.23 6.44 -0.87
C ILE A 69 -0.82 6.91 -1.88
N LYS A 70 -2.08 6.58 -1.63
CA LYS A 70 -3.17 7.00 -2.53
C LYS A 70 -3.25 8.52 -2.64
N ARG A 71 -2.84 9.25 -1.62
CA ARG A 71 -2.82 10.71 -1.64
C ARG A 71 -1.87 11.28 -2.70
N PHE A 72 -0.89 10.48 -3.13
CA PHE A 72 0.10 10.87 -4.13
C PHE A 72 -0.24 10.36 -5.52
N MET A 73 -1.16 9.41 -5.63
CA MET A 73 -1.49 8.79 -6.91
C MET A 73 -2.15 9.77 -7.87
N GLY A 74 -1.66 9.76 -9.11
CA GLY A 74 -2.22 10.63 -10.14
C GLY A 74 -1.86 12.09 -10.02
N ARG A 75 -0.88 12.43 -9.18
CA ARG A 75 -0.47 13.80 -8.92
C ARG A 75 1.01 13.98 -9.20
N LYS A 76 1.39 15.18 -9.62
CA LYS A 76 2.78 15.53 -9.86
C LYS A 76 3.44 15.94 -8.54
N PHE A 77 4.78 15.89 -8.51
CA PHE A 77 5.54 16.24 -7.32
C PHE A 77 5.16 17.61 -6.76
N ASP A 78 4.99 18.61 -7.63
CA ASP A 78 4.65 19.97 -7.20
C ASP A 78 3.24 20.08 -6.62
N GLU A 79 2.38 19.09 -6.85
CA GLU A 79 1.00 19.10 -6.39
C GLU A 79 0.82 18.46 -5.01
N VAL A 80 1.87 17.84 -4.46
CA VAL A 80 1.78 17.08 -3.21
C VAL A 80 2.64 17.67 -2.09
N THR A 81 2.95 18.96 -2.17
CA THR A 81 3.85 19.60 -1.19
C THR A 81 3.30 19.55 0.23
N GLU A 82 1.98 19.66 0.41
CA GLU A 82 1.38 19.56 1.73
C GLU A 82 1.44 18.15 2.28
N GLU A 83 1.16 17.15 1.43
CA GLU A 83 1.18 15.75 1.83
C GLU A 83 2.58 15.30 2.24
N MET A 84 3.62 15.87 1.61
CA MET A 84 5.00 15.55 1.97
C MET A 84 5.37 15.97 3.38
N THR A 85 4.69 16.99 3.92
CA THR A 85 5.00 17.47 5.26
C THR A 85 4.38 16.62 6.37
N ILE A 86 3.36 15.82 6.05
CA ILE A 86 2.64 15.03 7.05
C ILE A 86 3.05 13.55 7.07
N VAL A 87 3.93 13.14 6.17
CA VAL A 87 4.44 11.76 6.16
C VAL A 87 5.90 11.75 6.60
N PRO A 88 6.32 10.69 7.34
CA PRO A 88 7.70 10.61 7.84
C PRO A 88 8.71 10.15 6.81
N TYR A 89 8.27 9.56 5.71
CA TYR A 89 9.17 9.10 4.66
C TYR A 89 9.45 10.23 3.66
N GLU A 90 10.59 10.12 2.99
CA GLU A 90 11.02 11.12 2.01
C GLU A 90 10.35 10.89 0.67
N VAL A 91 9.80 11.95 0.10
CA VAL A 91 9.18 11.93 -1.23
C VAL A 91 10.10 12.70 -2.17
N VAL A 92 10.49 12.08 -3.26
CA VAL A 92 11.42 12.68 -4.22
C VAL A 92 10.77 12.82 -5.59
N LYS A 93 11.26 13.75 -6.37
CA LYS A 93 10.77 13.98 -7.72
C LYS A 93 11.31 12.90 -8.66
N GLY A 94 10.40 12.22 -9.36
CA GLY A 94 10.76 11.25 -10.37
C GLY A 94 10.97 11.91 -11.74
N PRO A 95 11.26 11.09 -12.78
CA PRO A 95 11.51 11.63 -14.11
C PRO A 95 10.28 12.24 -14.79
N ASN A 96 9.08 11.95 -14.33
CA ASN A 96 7.85 12.51 -14.93
C ASN A 96 7.10 13.42 -14.00
#